data_361ce7aa5b3e6c3ec7a2d188807d79d6
#
_entry.id   361ce7aa5b3e6c3ec7a2d188807d79d6
#
_cell.length_a   1.000
_cell.length_b   1.000
_cell.length_c   1.000
_cell.angle_alpha   90.00
_cell.angle_beta   90.00
_cell.angle_gamma   90.00
#
_symmetry.space_group_name_H-M   'P 1'
#
loop_
_entity.id
_entity.type
_entity.pdbx_description
1 polymer ?
#
loop_
_entity_poly.entity_id
_entity_poly.type
_entity_poly.pdbx_seq_one_letter_code
_entity_poly.pdbx_strand_id
1 'polypeptide(L)'
;NAKAELHSRIRIELQVLRLRTNEHEWLWIKKNYKSLGATHLVFKTAQLYNFEHGHPLMPSNERYSRYRKTANGSYVHKKTHQLFSLPFREGTGVGLCLRLWSGCVITTSGDILPCCYDKDHRHAYGNITQQSLAEIYHSTKANALRRHVLRHPDKPLEMCKNCNQ
;
A
#
# COMPACT_ATOMS: atom_id res chain seq x y z
N ASN A 1 11.62 30.75 -4.88
CA ASN A 1 11.48 29.39 -4.31
C ASN A 1 12.52 29.21 -3.21
N ALA A 2 12.06 29.13 -1.95
CA ALA A 2 12.90 29.08 -0.75
C ALA A 2 14.09 28.09 -0.84
N LYS A 3 13.90 26.94 -1.50
CA LYS A 3 14.97 25.97 -1.71
C LYS A 3 16.12 26.54 -2.55
N ALA A 4 15.81 27.27 -3.63
CA ALA A 4 16.81 27.89 -4.50
C ALA A 4 17.50 29.04 -3.80
N GLU A 5 16.75 29.88 -3.08
CA GLU A 5 17.25 31.03 -2.31
C GLU A 5 18.20 30.60 -1.19
N LEU A 6 17.90 29.48 -0.54
CA LEU A 6 18.70 28.93 0.57
C LEU A 6 19.81 27.97 0.10
N HIS A 7 20.02 27.78 -1.20
CA HIS A 7 20.95 26.80 -1.77
C HIS A 7 20.81 25.39 -1.16
N SER A 8 19.59 25.01 -0.77
CA SER A 8 19.32 23.77 -0.03
C SER A 8 19.50 22.53 -0.90
N ARG A 9 20.16 21.50 -0.34
CA ARG A 9 20.32 20.17 -0.97
C ARG A 9 19.14 19.23 -0.71
N ILE A 10 18.07 19.68 -0.04
CA ILE A 10 16.88 18.88 0.26
C ILE A 10 16.29 18.32 -1.05
N ARG A 11 16.08 17.01 -1.06
CA ARG A 11 15.33 16.33 -2.12
C ARG A 11 13.84 16.50 -1.86
N ILE A 12 13.13 17.11 -2.82
CA ILE A 12 11.68 17.25 -2.79
C ILE A 12 11.12 16.35 -3.88
N GLU A 13 10.38 15.32 -3.47
CA GLU A 13 9.72 14.39 -4.40
C GLU A 13 8.23 14.69 -4.49
N LEU A 14 7.76 15.01 -5.69
CA LEU A 14 6.35 15.13 -6.01
C LEU A 14 5.82 13.75 -6.40
N GLN A 15 4.93 13.19 -5.57
CA GLN A 15 4.26 11.92 -5.86
C GLN A 15 2.85 12.19 -6.39
N VAL A 16 2.54 11.68 -7.56
CA VAL A 16 1.24 11.85 -8.21
C VAL A 16 0.57 10.49 -8.38
N LEU A 17 -0.60 10.31 -7.77
CA LEU A 17 -1.43 9.14 -8.03
C LEU A 17 -2.11 9.29 -9.40
N ARG A 18 -1.97 8.27 -10.22
CA ARG A 18 -2.66 8.21 -11.52
C ARG A 18 -4.09 7.74 -11.31
N LEU A 19 -5.03 8.66 -11.51
CA LEU A 19 -6.46 8.45 -11.42
C LEU A 19 -7.12 8.94 -12.70
N ARG A 20 -8.30 8.42 -13.02
CA ARG A 20 -9.11 8.91 -14.15
C ARG A 20 -9.41 10.40 -14.06
N THR A 21 -9.64 10.88 -12.85
CA THR A 21 -10.01 12.27 -12.60
C THR A 21 -8.90 13.27 -12.89
N ASN A 22 -7.63 12.85 -12.91
CA ASN A 22 -6.48 13.74 -13.16
C ASN A 22 -5.65 13.35 -14.41
N GLU A 23 -6.19 12.51 -15.30
CA GLU A 23 -5.46 12.08 -16.50
C GLU A 23 -5.00 13.25 -17.39
N HIS A 24 -5.82 14.28 -17.47
CA HIS A 24 -5.55 15.48 -18.25
C HIS A 24 -4.38 16.32 -17.72
N GLU A 25 -4.02 16.16 -16.44
CA GLU A 25 -2.97 16.92 -15.78
C GLU A 25 -1.57 16.27 -15.91
N TRP A 26 -1.48 14.97 -16.20
CA TRP A 26 -0.20 14.24 -16.09
C TRP A 26 0.90 14.80 -16.95
N LEU A 27 0.60 15.21 -18.20
CA LEU A 27 1.58 15.78 -19.09
C LEU A 27 2.04 17.17 -18.62
N TRP A 28 1.11 17.97 -18.11
CA TRP A 28 1.42 19.27 -17.54
C TRP A 28 2.32 19.13 -16.31
N ILE A 29 1.95 18.25 -15.37
CA ILE A 29 2.75 17.96 -14.16
C ILE A 29 4.16 17.50 -14.56
N LYS A 30 4.25 16.57 -15.52
CA LYS A 30 5.55 16.07 -16.01
C LYS A 30 6.44 17.18 -16.56
N LYS A 31 5.87 18.17 -17.21
CA LYS A 31 6.63 19.31 -17.76
C LYS A 31 6.99 20.35 -16.68
N ASN A 32 6.15 20.51 -15.67
CA ASN A 32 6.22 21.64 -14.75
C ASN A 32 6.64 21.29 -13.32
N TYR A 33 6.87 20.03 -12.95
CA TYR A 33 7.17 19.65 -11.55
C TYR A 33 8.36 20.40 -10.95
N LYS A 34 9.36 20.79 -11.78
CA LYS A 34 10.52 21.55 -11.31
C LYS A 34 10.14 22.98 -10.94
N SER A 35 9.27 23.64 -11.71
CA SER A 35 8.78 24.98 -11.41
C SER A 35 7.90 25.01 -10.16
N LEU A 36 7.27 23.87 -9.82
CA LEU A 36 6.56 23.67 -8.55
C LEU A 36 7.50 23.47 -7.35
N GLY A 37 8.81 23.49 -7.57
CA GLY A 37 9.82 23.34 -6.53
C GLY A 37 10.27 21.90 -6.26
N ALA A 38 9.71 20.92 -6.96
CA ALA A 38 10.12 19.53 -6.79
C ALA A 38 11.41 19.22 -7.58
N THR A 39 12.26 18.38 -7.00
CA THR A 39 13.49 17.90 -7.66
C THR A 39 13.27 16.57 -8.38
N HIS A 40 12.29 15.81 -7.92
CA HIS A 40 11.93 14.50 -8.46
C HIS A 40 10.42 14.39 -8.63
N LEU A 41 10.01 13.65 -9.66
CA LEU A 41 8.61 13.34 -9.94
C LEU A 41 8.44 11.83 -10.00
N VAL A 42 7.48 11.31 -9.26
CA VAL A 42 7.11 9.90 -9.28
C VAL A 42 5.61 9.76 -9.52
N PHE A 43 5.24 9.07 -10.58
CA PHE A 43 3.87 8.66 -10.80
C PHE A 43 3.61 7.30 -10.16
N LYS A 44 2.62 7.24 -9.29
CA LYS A 44 2.19 6.01 -8.63
C LYS A 44 0.83 5.55 -9.14
N THR A 45 0.62 4.25 -9.18
CA THR A 45 -0.69 3.66 -9.46
C THR A 45 -1.52 3.65 -8.18
N ALA A 46 -2.80 4.00 -8.28
CA ALA A 46 -3.71 3.96 -7.15
C ALA A 46 -4.02 2.53 -6.73
N GLN A 47 -4.16 2.33 -5.43
CA GLN A 47 -4.76 1.14 -4.86
C GLN A 47 -6.23 1.43 -4.63
N LEU A 48 -7.09 0.58 -5.18
CA LEU A 48 -8.54 0.70 -5.11
C LEU A 48 -9.10 -0.51 -4.37
N TYR A 49 -10.11 -0.27 -3.56
CA TYR A 49 -10.90 -1.33 -2.93
C TYR A 49 -12.15 -1.59 -3.79
N ASN A 50 -12.68 -2.78 -3.76
CA ASN A 50 -13.86 -3.20 -4.56
C ASN A 50 -13.66 -2.96 -6.07
N PHE A 51 -12.49 -3.37 -6.57
CA PHE A 51 -12.07 -3.12 -7.95
C PHE A 51 -12.59 -4.18 -8.94
N GLU A 52 -13.12 -5.29 -8.48
CA GLU A 52 -13.45 -6.48 -9.27
C GLU A 52 -14.47 -6.18 -10.39
N HIS A 53 -15.40 -5.27 -10.14
CA HIS A 53 -16.41 -4.81 -11.12
C HIS A 53 -16.03 -3.49 -11.81
N GLY A 54 -14.78 -3.06 -11.65
CA GLY A 54 -14.32 -1.76 -12.09
C GLY A 54 -14.50 -0.69 -11.01
N HIS A 55 -13.82 0.45 -11.19
CA HIS A 55 -13.88 1.56 -10.23
C HIS A 55 -13.80 2.90 -10.97
N PRO A 56 -14.61 3.93 -10.61
CA PRO A 56 -14.63 5.21 -11.31
C PRO A 56 -13.27 5.91 -11.38
N LEU A 57 -12.40 5.68 -10.38
CA LEU A 57 -11.05 6.27 -10.31
C LEU A 57 -10.01 5.49 -11.13
N MET A 58 -10.34 4.35 -11.72
CA MET A 58 -9.39 3.63 -12.56
C MET A 58 -9.02 4.47 -13.78
N PRO A 59 -7.72 4.60 -14.10
CA PRO A 59 -7.27 5.23 -15.32
C PRO A 59 -7.93 4.63 -16.57
N SER A 60 -8.25 5.47 -17.55
CA SER A 60 -8.83 5.04 -18.85
C SER A 60 -7.87 4.11 -19.59
N ASN A 61 -6.57 4.39 -19.52
CA ASN A 61 -5.55 3.52 -20.05
C ASN A 61 -5.08 2.53 -18.99
N GLU A 62 -5.39 1.27 -19.23
CA GLU A 62 -5.05 0.18 -18.33
C GLU A 62 -3.55 0.08 -17.99
N ARG A 63 -2.65 0.52 -18.90
CA ARG A 63 -1.19 0.55 -18.65
C ARG A 63 -0.85 1.27 -17.34
N TYR A 64 -1.64 2.27 -16.95
CA TYR A 64 -1.42 3.09 -15.76
C TYR A 64 -2.22 2.63 -14.54
N SER A 65 -3.00 1.55 -14.69
CA SER A 65 -3.73 0.90 -13.59
C SER A 65 -2.92 -0.21 -12.95
N ARG A 66 -3.17 -0.51 -11.68
CA ARG A 66 -2.71 -1.74 -11.01
C ARG A 66 -3.50 -2.98 -11.46
N TYR A 67 -4.63 -2.75 -12.08
CA TYR A 67 -5.60 -3.78 -12.41
C TYR A 67 -5.65 -3.99 -13.92
N ARG A 68 -5.99 -5.21 -14.32
CA ARG A 68 -6.27 -5.56 -15.71
C ARG A 68 -7.65 -6.18 -15.81
N LYS A 69 -8.32 -5.93 -16.91
CA LYS A 69 -9.60 -6.57 -17.23
C LYS A 69 -9.36 -8.00 -17.70
N THR A 70 -10.18 -8.91 -17.23
CA THR A 70 -10.18 -10.33 -17.66
C THR A 70 -11.16 -10.55 -18.79
N ALA A 71 -11.10 -11.71 -19.43
CA ALA A 71 -12.02 -12.07 -20.53
C ALA A 71 -13.50 -12.08 -20.10
N ASN A 72 -13.79 -12.40 -18.83
CA ASN A 72 -15.15 -12.39 -18.27
C ASN A 72 -15.62 -11.00 -17.82
N GLY A 73 -14.83 -9.94 -18.08
CA GLY A 73 -15.20 -8.55 -17.76
C GLY A 73 -14.85 -8.08 -16.34
N SER A 74 -14.44 -8.97 -15.45
CA SER A 74 -13.96 -8.60 -14.11
C SER A 74 -12.55 -8.02 -14.14
N TYR A 75 -12.10 -7.39 -13.06
CA TYR A 75 -10.74 -6.88 -12.91
C TYR A 75 -9.96 -7.70 -11.90
N VAL A 76 -8.68 -7.93 -12.20
CA VAL A 76 -7.73 -8.60 -11.31
C VAL A 76 -6.48 -7.74 -11.12
N HIS A 77 -5.80 -7.88 -10.00
CA HIS A 77 -4.54 -7.20 -9.74
C HIS A 77 -3.46 -7.72 -10.70
N LYS A 78 -2.67 -6.84 -11.34
CA LYS A 78 -1.62 -7.21 -12.32
C LYS A 78 -0.46 -7.98 -11.70
N LYS A 79 -0.10 -7.63 -10.47
CA LYS A 79 0.93 -8.32 -9.71
C LYS A 79 0.25 -9.28 -8.74
N THR A 80 0.09 -10.50 -9.13
CA THR A 80 -0.12 -11.58 -8.17
C THR A 80 1.17 -11.80 -7.40
N HIS A 81 1.14 -11.75 -6.09
CA HIS A 81 2.01 -12.31 -5.06
C HIS A 81 3.46 -12.76 -5.40
N GLN A 82 4.16 -12.15 -6.36
CA GLN A 82 5.42 -12.71 -6.86
C GLN A 82 6.70 -12.08 -6.28
N LEU A 83 6.66 -11.17 -5.31
CA LEU A 83 7.90 -10.45 -4.99
C LEU A 83 8.60 -10.82 -3.69
N PHE A 84 8.03 -11.57 -2.81
CA PHE A 84 8.72 -12.19 -1.67
C PHE A 84 8.12 -13.55 -1.36
N SER A 85 7.88 -14.34 -2.38
CA SER A 85 7.93 -15.77 -2.19
C SER A 85 9.42 -16.15 -2.05
N LEU A 86 9.92 -16.16 -0.84
CA LEU A 86 10.77 -17.30 -0.50
C LEU A 86 10.03 -18.49 -1.10
N PRO A 87 10.73 -19.40 -1.81
CA PRO A 87 10.06 -20.43 -2.56
C PRO A 87 8.96 -21.00 -1.67
N PHE A 88 7.72 -20.70 -2.03
CA PHE A 88 6.56 -21.30 -1.41
C PHE A 88 6.82 -22.79 -1.59
N ARG A 89 7.27 -23.45 -0.55
CA ARG A 89 7.40 -24.89 -0.59
C ARG A 89 6.00 -25.40 -0.77
N GLU A 90 5.66 -25.76 -2.02
CA GLU A 90 4.39 -26.40 -2.32
C GLU A 90 4.16 -27.48 -1.25
N GLY A 91 3.06 -27.36 -0.53
CA GLY A 91 2.70 -28.27 0.54
C GLY A 91 2.95 -27.81 1.98
N THR A 92 3.62 -26.67 2.26
CA THR A 92 3.82 -26.22 3.65
C THR A 92 2.74 -25.27 4.17
N GLY A 93 1.90 -24.71 3.28
CA GLY A 93 0.79 -23.83 3.68
C GLY A 93 1.19 -22.57 4.48
N VAL A 94 2.45 -22.12 4.39
CA VAL A 94 2.94 -20.99 5.18
C VAL A 94 2.96 -19.73 4.33
N GLY A 95 2.13 -18.75 4.70
CA GLY A 95 2.16 -17.40 4.15
C GLY A 95 3.18 -16.51 4.88
N LEU A 96 4.14 -15.94 4.20
CA LEU A 96 5.10 -15.02 4.80
C LEU A 96 4.83 -13.59 4.38
N CYS A 97 4.48 -12.74 5.36
CA CYS A 97 4.40 -11.29 5.18
C CYS A 97 5.43 -10.61 6.08
N LEU A 98 6.62 -10.31 5.56
CA LEU A 98 7.70 -9.70 6.33
C LEU A 98 7.30 -8.39 7.00
N ARG A 99 6.36 -7.64 6.43
CA ARG A 99 5.88 -6.37 6.95
C ARG A 99 5.29 -6.49 8.36
N LEU A 100 4.64 -7.61 8.68
CA LEU A 100 4.09 -7.86 10.02
C LEU A 100 5.16 -8.04 11.11
N TRP A 101 6.42 -8.33 10.71
CA TRP A 101 7.55 -8.51 11.61
C TRP A 101 8.58 -7.39 11.54
N SER A 102 8.55 -6.56 10.50
CA SER A 102 9.53 -5.49 10.31
C SER A 102 9.02 -4.10 10.69
N GLY A 103 7.72 -3.95 10.98
CA GLY A 103 7.17 -2.63 11.30
C GLY A 103 5.69 -2.65 11.64
N CYS A 104 5.18 -1.46 11.88
CA CYS A 104 3.77 -1.18 12.12
C CYS A 104 3.43 0.21 11.56
N VAL A 105 2.15 0.56 11.56
CA VAL A 105 1.68 1.91 11.25
C VAL A 105 1.09 2.51 12.51
N ILE A 106 1.46 3.76 12.81
CA ILE A 106 0.89 4.53 13.90
C ILE A 106 -0.06 5.56 13.30
N THR A 107 -1.29 5.57 13.73
CA THR A 107 -2.29 6.55 13.28
C THR A 107 -2.19 7.85 14.08
N THR A 108 -2.87 8.89 13.62
CA THR A 108 -2.95 10.17 14.35
C THR A 108 -3.67 10.05 15.69
N SER A 109 -4.54 9.04 15.85
CA SER A 109 -5.20 8.70 17.13
C SER A 109 -4.34 7.84 18.05
N GLY A 110 -3.13 7.43 17.61
CA GLY A 110 -2.23 6.57 18.38
C GLY A 110 -2.48 5.08 18.23
N ASP A 111 -3.39 4.65 17.35
CA ASP A 111 -3.61 3.22 17.11
C ASP A 111 -2.44 2.60 16.37
N ILE A 112 -2.05 1.41 16.78
CA ILE A 112 -1.00 0.61 16.14
C ILE A 112 -1.63 -0.40 15.20
N LEU A 113 -1.42 -0.22 13.91
CA LEU A 113 -1.95 -1.10 12.86
C LEU A 113 -0.86 -2.05 12.34
N PRO A 114 -1.24 -3.25 11.88
CA PRO A 114 -0.31 -4.23 11.31
C PRO A 114 0.38 -3.73 10.04
N CYS A 115 -0.35 -3.01 9.19
CA CYS A 115 0.16 -2.41 7.96
C CYS A 115 -0.78 -1.32 7.43
N CYS A 116 -0.32 -0.59 6.41
CA CYS A 116 -1.09 0.51 5.79
C CYS A 116 -2.33 0.04 4.98
N TYR A 117 -2.55 -1.26 4.83
CA TYR A 117 -3.74 -1.80 4.18
C TYR A 117 -4.92 -1.99 5.13
N ASP A 118 -4.71 -1.88 6.44
CA ASP A 118 -5.77 -1.87 7.45
C ASP A 118 -6.35 -0.46 7.61
N LYS A 119 -6.92 0.07 6.54
CA LYS A 119 -7.43 1.45 6.46
C LYS A 119 -8.58 1.75 7.43
N ASP A 120 -9.32 0.72 7.83
CA ASP A 120 -10.49 0.82 8.70
C ASP A 120 -10.16 0.47 10.16
N HIS A 121 -8.87 0.28 10.50
CA HIS A 121 -8.35 -0.05 11.83
C HIS A 121 -8.95 -1.34 12.44
N ARG A 122 -9.45 -2.25 11.60
CA ARG A 122 -10.12 -3.50 12.03
C ARG A 122 -9.19 -4.45 12.79
N HIS A 123 -7.89 -4.35 12.50
CA HIS A 123 -6.87 -5.22 13.08
C HIS A 123 -5.89 -4.47 13.98
N ALA A 124 -6.25 -3.28 14.47
CA ALA A 124 -5.41 -2.51 15.38
C ALA A 124 -4.94 -3.36 16.55
N TYR A 125 -3.64 -3.35 16.84
CA TYR A 125 -3.03 -4.12 17.92
C TYR A 125 -3.32 -3.53 19.31
N GLY A 126 -3.37 -2.22 19.40
CA GLY A 126 -3.57 -1.42 20.61
C GLY A 126 -3.33 0.05 20.33
N ASN A 127 -3.21 0.87 21.39
CA ASN A 127 -3.01 2.31 21.27
C ASN A 127 -1.84 2.78 22.15
N ILE A 128 -0.91 3.56 21.57
CA ILE A 128 0.31 4.04 22.26
C ILE A 128 0.04 5.05 23.38
N THR A 129 -1.15 5.61 23.47
CA THR A 129 -1.53 6.46 24.61
C THR A 129 -1.85 5.67 25.87
N GLN A 130 -2.04 4.34 25.74
CA GLN A 130 -2.43 3.44 26.82
C GLN A 130 -1.34 2.44 27.20
N GLN A 131 -0.50 2.04 26.25
CA GLN A 131 0.53 1.03 26.41
C GLN A 131 1.79 1.40 25.63
N SER A 132 2.93 0.86 26.02
CA SER A 132 4.16 1.05 25.23
C SER A 132 4.08 0.33 23.88
N LEU A 133 4.79 0.85 22.87
CA LEU A 133 4.86 0.24 21.55
C LEU A 133 5.35 -1.22 21.62
N ALA A 134 6.29 -1.52 22.51
CA ALA A 134 6.82 -2.88 22.67
C ALA A 134 5.75 -3.84 23.19
N GLU A 135 4.99 -3.47 24.22
CA GLU A 135 3.89 -4.26 24.74
C GLU A 135 2.82 -4.54 23.68
N ILE A 136 2.40 -3.49 22.94
CA ILE A 136 1.41 -3.61 21.87
C ILE A 136 1.92 -4.54 20.76
N TYR A 137 3.17 -4.36 20.33
CA TYR A 137 3.76 -5.09 19.20
C TYR A 137 3.94 -6.58 19.53
N HIS A 138 4.19 -6.92 20.80
CA HIS A 138 4.31 -8.28 21.29
C HIS A 138 3.03 -8.83 21.95
N SER A 139 1.92 -8.09 21.86
CA SER A 139 0.64 -8.48 22.45
C SER A 139 0.10 -9.80 21.88
N THR A 140 -0.78 -10.43 22.64
CA THR A 140 -1.52 -11.63 22.20
C THR A 140 -2.26 -11.37 20.90
N LYS A 141 -2.84 -10.18 20.72
CA LYS A 141 -3.58 -9.77 19.52
C LYS A 141 -2.68 -9.69 18.30
N ALA A 142 -1.52 -9.03 18.43
CA ALA A 142 -0.53 -8.93 17.34
C ALA A 142 0.01 -10.31 16.94
N ASN A 143 0.33 -11.14 17.93
CA ASN A 143 0.83 -12.49 17.70
C ASN A 143 -0.23 -13.43 17.11
N ALA A 144 -1.51 -13.28 17.50
CA ALA A 144 -2.60 -14.05 16.92
C ALA A 144 -2.77 -13.73 15.42
N LEU A 145 -2.71 -12.43 15.03
CA LEU A 145 -2.81 -12.03 13.64
C LEU A 145 -1.62 -12.55 12.80
N ARG A 146 -0.40 -12.46 13.32
CA ARG A 146 0.79 -13.02 12.66
C ARG A 146 0.67 -14.52 12.43
N ARG A 147 0.22 -15.27 13.47
CA ARG A 147 -0.04 -16.72 13.36
C ARG A 147 -1.13 -17.03 12.33
N HIS A 148 -2.21 -16.23 12.27
CA HIS A 148 -3.25 -16.41 11.28
C HIS A 148 -2.68 -16.27 9.85
N VAL A 149 -1.95 -15.19 9.58
CA VAL A 149 -1.35 -14.97 8.24
C VAL A 149 -0.35 -16.07 7.86
N LEU A 150 0.43 -16.58 8.83
CA LEU A 150 1.37 -17.67 8.58
C LEU A 150 0.68 -19.00 8.28
N ARG A 151 -0.37 -19.34 9.03
CA ARG A 151 -0.98 -20.69 9.01
C ARG A 151 -2.14 -20.82 8.03
N HIS A 152 -2.72 -19.69 7.59
CA HIS A 152 -3.92 -19.68 6.74
C HIS A 152 -3.74 -18.83 5.48
N PRO A 153 -2.75 -19.16 4.61
CA PRO A 153 -2.54 -18.43 3.36
C PRO A 153 -3.73 -18.57 2.39
N ASP A 154 -4.49 -19.67 2.52
CA ASP A 154 -5.74 -19.95 1.81
C ASP A 154 -6.91 -19.08 2.25
N LYS A 155 -6.83 -18.47 3.44
CA LYS A 155 -7.85 -17.58 4.03
C LYS A 155 -7.27 -16.20 4.33
N PRO A 156 -6.88 -15.44 3.31
CA PRO A 156 -6.27 -14.13 3.51
C PRO A 156 -7.25 -13.17 4.18
N LEU A 157 -6.74 -12.35 5.08
CA LEU A 157 -7.51 -11.23 5.65
C LEU A 157 -7.95 -10.29 4.52
N GLU A 158 -9.08 -9.58 4.72
CA GLU A 158 -9.62 -8.67 3.72
C GLU A 158 -8.57 -7.64 3.26
N MET A 159 -7.81 -7.07 4.21
CA MET A 159 -6.72 -6.14 3.92
C MET A 159 -5.60 -6.76 3.07
N CYS A 160 -5.43 -8.09 3.10
CA CYS A 160 -4.38 -8.79 2.36
C CYS A 160 -4.78 -9.13 0.92
N LYS A 161 -6.08 -9.17 0.59
CA LYS A 161 -6.56 -9.55 -0.76
C LYS A 161 -6.05 -8.62 -1.87
N ASN A 162 -5.77 -7.38 -1.54
CA ASN A 162 -5.29 -6.35 -2.47
C ASN A 162 -3.79 -6.04 -2.30
N CYS A 163 -3.11 -6.85 -1.50
CA CYS A 163 -1.69 -6.69 -1.23
C CYS A 163 -0.86 -7.17 -2.43
N ASN A 164 0.20 -6.44 -2.75
CA ASN A 164 1.13 -6.74 -3.83
C ASN A 164 2.55 -7.04 -3.31
N GLN A 165 2.65 -7.47 -2.07
CA GLN A 165 3.93 -7.81 -1.42
C GLN A 165 4.09 -9.30 -1.27
#